data_a9e55cc5c1aba6c971ad2e86791fcf8f
#
_entry.id   a9e55cc5c1aba6c971ad2e86791fcf8f
#
_cell.length_a   1.000
_cell.length_b   1.000
_cell.length_c   1.000
_cell.angle_alpha   90.00
_cell.angle_beta   90.00
_cell.angle_gamma   90.00
#
_symmetry.space_group_name_H-M   'P 1'
#
loop_
_entity.id
_entity.type
_entity.pdbx_description
1 polymer ?
#
loop_
_entity_poly.entity_id
_entity_poly.type
_entity_poly.pdbx_seq_one_letter_code
_entity_poly.pdbx_strand_id
1 'polypeptide(L)'
;MDINGLKRCNDCFGYAAGDALICRVADALNDVFPGEACRIGGDEFVVICCPVTQEKFEQQVEALRAALVRHQVDAAIGSFWQSLVEDLPGFLREADDRMYREKERQKRAARPSV
;
A
#
# COMPACT_ATOMS: atom_id res chain seq x y z
N MET A 1 1.85 3.11 0.77
CA MET A 1 0.78 2.15 1.09
C MET A 1 0.72 1.93 2.59
N ASP A 2 -0.47 1.82 3.12
CA ASP A 2 -0.71 1.65 4.54
C ASP A 2 -1.66 0.48 4.77
N ILE A 3 -1.31 -0.45 5.66
CA ILE A 3 -2.15 -1.61 5.97
C ILE A 3 -3.30 -1.17 6.85
N ASN A 4 -4.52 -1.59 6.50
CA ASN A 4 -5.68 -1.38 7.36
C ASN A 4 -5.77 -2.47 8.43
N GLY A 5 -6.05 -2.06 9.66
CA GLY A 5 -6.39 -2.97 10.74
C GLY A 5 -5.23 -3.72 11.40
N LEU A 6 -3.97 -3.31 11.18
CA LEU A 6 -2.83 -3.98 11.82
C LEU A 6 -2.91 -3.89 13.36
N LYS A 7 -3.18 -2.70 13.89
CA LYS A 7 -3.32 -2.51 15.35
C LYS A 7 -4.42 -3.39 15.91
N ARG A 8 -5.57 -3.41 15.25
CA ARG A 8 -6.71 -4.25 15.67
C ARG A 8 -6.35 -5.74 15.61
N CYS A 9 -5.62 -6.16 14.59
CA CYS A 9 -5.15 -7.53 14.46
C CYS A 9 -4.24 -7.91 15.64
N ASN A 10 -3.27 -7.04 15.97
CA ASN A 10 -2.38 -7.25 17.12
C ASN A 10 -3.16 -7.30 18.43
N ASP A 11 -4.09 -6.38 18.63
CA ASP A 11 -4.85 -6.27 19.89
C ASP A 11 -5.82 -7.45 20.08
N CYS A 12 -6.44 -7.94 19.00
CA CYS A 12 -7.45 -9.00 19.07
C CYS A 12 -6.86 -10.41 18.99
N PHE A 13 -5.77 -10.58 18.24
CA PHE A 13 -5.21 -11.90 17.91
C PHE A 13 -3.73 -12.07 18.27
N GLY A 14 -3.10 -11.02 18.84
CA GLY A 14 -1.71 -11.05 19.25
C GLY A 14 -0.73 -10.66 18.15
N TYR A 15 0.52 -10.40 18.56
CA TYR A 15 1.58 -9.95 17.66
C TYR A 15 1.94 -10.96 16.58
N ALA A 16 1.81 -12.26 16.86
CA ALA A 16 2.07 -13.30 15.87
C ALA A 16 1.11 -13.17 14.66
N ALA A 17 -0.16 -12.83 14.92
CA ALA A 17 -1.14 -12.59 13.85
C ALA A 17 -0.82 -11.32 13.06
N GLY A 18 -0.36 -10.26 13.74
CA GLY A 18 0.09 -9.03 13.08
C GLY A 18 1.31 -9.27 12.22
N ASP A 19 2.27 -10.05 12.70
CA ASP A 19 3.45 -10.43 11.93
C ASP A 19 3.07 -11.26 10.69
N ALA A 20 2.12 -12.17 10.82
CA ALA A 20 1.61 -12.93 9.68
C ALA A 20 0.96 -12.01 8.64
N LEU A 21 0.21 -11.00 9.07
CA LEU A 21 -0.36 -9.99 8.17
C LEU A 21 0.73 -9.23 7.42
N ILE A 22 1.76 -8.78 8.12
CA ILE A 22 2.90 -8.09 7.51
C ILE A 22 3.59 -8.99 6.48
N CYS A 23 3.76 -10.28 6.77
CA CYS A 23 4.35 -11.23 5.82
C CYS A 23 3.48 -11.39 4.57
N ARG A 24 2.15 -11.43 4.71
CA ARG A 24 1.26 -11.48 3.54
C ARG A 24 1.38 -10.23 2.68
N VAL A 25 1.52 -9.05 3.30
CA VAL A 25 1.75 -7.80 2.57
C VAL A 25 3.07 -7.86 1.81
N ALA A 26 4.14 -8.32 2.45
CA ALA A 26 5.44 -8.48 1.81
C ALA A 26 5.37 -9.43 0.61
N ASP A 27 4.66 -10.54 0.75
CA ASP A 27 4.47 -11.50 -0.34
C ASP A 27 3.72 -10.88 -1.52
N ALA A 28 2.65 -10.13 -1.25
CA ALA A 28 1.90 -9.43 -2.29
C ALA A 28 2.76 -8.39 -3.02
N LEU A 29 3.55 -7.61 -2.27
CA LEU A 29 4.45 -6.63 -2.84
C LEU A 29 5.54 -7.29 -3.69
N ASN A 30 6.12 -8.39 -3.23
CA ASN A 30 7.15 -9.12 -3.97
C ASN A 30 6.62 -9.77 -5.25
N ASP A 31 5.34 -10.11 -5.31
CA ASP A 31 4.72 -10.64 -6.53
C ASP A 31 4.76 -9.62 -7.67
N VAL A 32 4.67 -8.33 -7.36
CA VAL A 32 4.55 -7.25 -8.35
C VAL A 32 5.81 -6.40 -8.45
N PHE A 33 6.45 -6.12 -7.31
CA PHE A 33 7.61 -5.25 -7.20
C PHE A 33 8.76 -5.94 -6.47
N PRO A 34 9.30 -7.03 -7.03
CA PRO A 34 10.35 -7.80 -6.34
C PRO A 34 11.57 -6.93 -6.06
N GLY A 35 11.95 -6.87 -4.78
CA GLY A 35 13.13 -6.12 -4.35
C GLY A 35 12.97 -4.60 -4.30
N GLU A 36 11.80 -4.06 -4.60
CA GLU A 36 11.57 -2.61 -4.68
C GLU A 36 10.74 -2.05 -3.52
N ALA A 37 10.23 -2.90 -2.64
CA ALA A 37 9.39 -2.48 -1.52
C ALA A 37 10.20 -2.36 -0.23
N CYS A 38 9.88 -1.32 0.56
CA CYS A 38 10.47 -1.11 1.88
C CYS A 38 9.35 -0.86 2.90
N ARG A 39 9.46 -1.48 4.06
CA ARG A 39 8.63 -1.16 5.20
C ARG A 39 9.27 0.01 5.94
N ILE A 40 8.55 1.13 6.08
CA ILE A 40 9.07 2.36 6.68
C ILE A 40 8.48 2.68 8.05
N GLY A 41 7.40 2.05 8.42
CA GLY A 41 6.74 2.22 9.71
C GLY A 41 5.98 0.96 10.05
N GLY A 42 5.26 0.94 11.17
CA GLY A 42 4.53 -0.23 11.63
C GLY A 42 3.64 -0.84 10.56
N ASP A 43 2.80 -0.02 9.95
CA ASP A 43 1.81 -0.39 8.94
C ASP A 43 2.05 0.26 7.57
N GLU A 44 3.19 0.93 7.37
CA GLU A 44 3.51 1.67 6.15
C GLU A 44 4.58 0.98 5.32
N PHE A 45 4.33 0.94 4.00
CA PHE A 45 5.25 0.44 3.00
C PHE A 45 5.40 1.44 1.87
N VAL A 46 6.60 1.55 1.32
CA VAL A 46 6.91 2.39 0.15
C VAL A 46 7.52 1.51 -0.93
N VAL A 47 7.09 1.74 -2.15
CA VAL A 47 7.69 1.16 -3.35
C VAL A 47 8.17 2.31 -4.24
N ILE A 48 9.44 2.28 -4.61
CA ILE A 48 10.00 3.18 -5.61
C ILE A 48 10.45 2.33 -6.79
N CYS A 49 9.81 2.54 -7.92
CA CYS A 49 10.10 1.80 -9.14
C CYS A 49 10.24 2.76 -10.33
N CYS A 50 10.86 2.29 -11.40
CA CYS A 50 11.15 3.11 -12.57
C CYS A 50 10.51 2.49 -13.83
N PRO A 51 9.18 2.43 -13.93
CA PRO A 51 8.53 1.97 -15.15
C PRO A 51 8.74 2.96 -16.29
N VAL A 52 8.82 2.45 -17.50
CA VAL A 52 9.11 3.25 -18.70
C VAL A 52 7.98 4.24 -19.01
N THR A 53 6.73 3.87 -18.76
CA THR A 53 5.56 4.70 -19.07
C THR A 53 4.60 4.76 -17.90
N GLN A 54 3.78 5.81 -17.87
CA GLN A 54 2.70 5.94 -16.90
C GLN A 54 1.69 4.80 -17.00
N GLU A 55 1.35 4.40 -18.23
CA GLU A 55 0.43 3.29 -18.47
C GLU A 55 0.94 1.99 -17.82
N LYS A 56 2.22 1.70 -18.01
CA LYS A 56 2.83 0.51 -17.40
C LYS A 56 2.81 0.58 -15.88
N PHE A 57 3.07 1.76 -15.33
CA PHE A 57 2.99 1.99 -13.89
C PHE A 57 1.58 1.74 -13.37
N GLU A 58 0.56 2.26 -14.05
CA GLU A 58 -0.84 2.05 -13.66
C GLU A 58 -1.24 0.57 -13.71
N GLN A 59 -0.75 -0.16 -14.70
CA GLN A 59 -0.94 -1.62 -14.78
C GLN A 59 -0.30 -2.35 -13.60
N GLN A 60 0.89 -1.92 -13.18
CA GLN A 60 1.55 -2.48 -12.01
C GLN A 60 0.77 -2.19 -10.70
N VAL A 61 0.22 -1.00 -10.56
CA VAL A 61 -0.62 -0.64 -9.40
C VAL A 61 -1.87 -1.53 -9.36
N GLU A 62 -2.52 -1.75 -10.50
CA GLU A 62 -3.67 -2.65 -10.57
C GLU A 62 -3.29 -4.11 -10.25
N ALA A 63 -2.12 -4.55 -10.72
CA ALA A 63 -1.60 -5.87 -10.37
C ALA A 63 -1.35 -5.99 -8.86
N LEU A 64 -0.87 -4.92 -8.22
CA LEU A 64 -0.69 -4.89 -6.76
C LEU A 64 -2.03 -5.01 -6.03
N ARG A 65 -3.06 -4.28 -6.49
CA ARG A 65 -4.40 -4.38 -5.90
C ARG A 65 -4.92 -5.81 -5.96
N ALA A 66 -4.74 -6.48 -7.11
CA ALA A 66 -5.13 -7.87 -7.27
C ALA A 66 -4.33 -8.82 -6.36
N ALA A 67 -3.03 -8.58 -6.23
CA ALA A 67 -2.17 -9.38 -5.35
C ALA A 67 -2.58 -9.24 -3.88
N LEU A 68 -2.90 -8.04 -3.44
CA LEU A 68 -3.38 -7.81 -2.07
C LEU A 68 -4.67 -8.58 -1.79
N VAL A 69 -5.60 -8.61 -2.74
CA VAL A 69 -6.82 -9.41 -2.62
C VAL A 69 -6.49 -10.89 -2.50
N ARG A 70 -5.59 -11.42 -3.37
CA ARG A 70 -5.18 -12.83 -3.31
C ARG A 70 -4.56 -13.20 -1.97
N HIS A 71 -3.77 -12.30 -1.38
CA HIS A 71 -3.12 -12.53 -0.10
C HIS A 71 -3.98 -12.12 1.11
N GLN A 72 -5.25 -11.75 0.86
CA GLN A 72 -6.20 -11.37 1.91
C GLN A 72 -5.71 -10.18 2.75
N VAL A 73 -5.22 -9.16 2.07
CA VAL A 73 -4.74 -7.91 2.69
C VAL A 73 -5.65 -6.76 2.30
N ASP A 74 -6.08 -5.99 3.29
CA ASP A 74 -6.78 -4.72 3.11
C ASP A 74 -5.79 -3.58 3.35
N ALA A 75 -5.63 -2.71 2.37
CA ALA A 75 -4.64 -1.63 2.42
C ALA A 75 -5.13 -0.40 1.64
N ALA A 76 -4.62 0.76 2.02
CA ALA A 76 -4.79 2.00 1.26
C ALA A 76 -3.53 2.24 0.42
N ILE A 77 -3.71 2.51 -0.86
CA ILE A 77 -2.62 2.75 -1.81
C ILE A 77 -2.71 4.18 -2.33
N GLY A 78 -1.59 4.89 -2.27
CA GLY A 78 -1.38 6.11 -3.01
C GLY A 78 -0.28 5.88 -4.03
N SER A 79 -0.54 6.21 -5.27
CA SER A 79 0.43 6.05 -6.35
C SER A 79 0.59 7.36 -7.13
N PHE A 80 1.81 7.64 -7.56
CA PHE A 80 2.13 8.83 -8.32
C PHE A 80 3.27 8.53 -9.28
N TRP A 81 3.12 8.98 -10.52
CA TRP A 81 4.11 8.81 -11.56
C TRP A 81 4.50 10.16 -12.16
N GLN A 82 5.79 10.34 -12.41
CA GLN A 82 6.31 11.47 -13.18
C GLN A 82 7.41 10.98 -14.11
N SER A 83 7.52 11.61 -15.29
CA SER A 83 8.56 11.28 -16.26
C SER A 83 9.96 11.72 -15.78
N LEU A 84 10.01 12.76 -14.95
CA LEU A 84 11.24 13.26 -14.35
C LEU A 84 10.91 13.73 -12.92
N VAL A 85 11.64 13.20 -11.95
CA VAL A 85 11.49 13.59 -10.55
C VAL A 85 12.64 14.53 -10.17
N GLU A 86 12.33 15.81 -9.97
CA GLU A 86 13.29 16.82 -9.55
C GLU A 86 13.23 17.08 -8.03
N ASP A 87 12.05 16.89 -7.43
CA ASP A 87 11.81 17.06 -6.00
C ASP A 87 11.28 15.74 -5.42
N LEU A 88 12.19 14.88 -4.96
CA LEU A 88 11.81 13.59 -4.41
C LEU A 88 10.94 13.69 -3.16
N PRO A 89 11.24 14.57 -2.16
CA PRO A 89 10.35 14.72 -1.02
C PRO A 89 8.92 15.14 -1.40
N GLY A 90 8.77 16.09 -2.32
CA GLY A 90 7.46 16.51 -2.82
C GLY A 90 6.74 15.41 -3.59
N PHE A 91 7.48 14.63 -4.38
CA PHE A 91 6.95 13.47 -5.09
C PHE A 91 6.39 12.42 -4.13
N LEU A 92 7.13 12.10 -3.07
CA LEU A 92 6.70 11.15 -2.04
C LEU A 92 5.48 11.67 -1.26
N ARG A 93 5.45 12.98 -0.95
CA ARG A 93 4.30 13.58 -0.27
C ARG A 93 3.03 13.47 -1.10
N GLU A 94 3.11 13.64 -2.41
CA GLU A 94 1.93 13.50 -3.27
C GLU A 94 1.37 12.07 -3.24
N ALA A 95 2.24 11.07 -3.28
CA ALA A 95 1.82 9.66 -3.15
C ALA A 95 1.18 9.40 -1.78
N ASP A 96 1.77 9.94 -0.72
CA ASP A 96 1.26 9.82 0.64
C ASP A 96 -0.11 10.49 0.80
N ASP A 97 -0.29 11.68 0.25
CA ASP A 97 -1.58 12.39 0.25
C ASP A 97 -2.66 11.59 -0.47
N ARG A 98 -2.31 10.95 -1.58
CA ARG A 98 -3.23 10.09 -2.33
C ARG A 98 -3.61 8.84 -1.53
N MET A 99 -2.66 8.25 -0.84
CA MET A 99 -2.91 7.11 0.06
C MET A 99 -3.86 7.50 1.18
N TYR A 100 -3.62 8.66 1.80
CA TYR A 100 -4.46 9.17 2.88
C TYR A 100 -5.90 9.40 2.41
N ARG A 101 -6.08 9.94 1.20
CA ARG A 101 -7.41 10.13 0.60
C ARG A 101 -8.12 8.80 0.36
N GLU A 102 -7.41 7.79 -0.10
CA GLU A 102 -7.99 6.44 -0.26
C GLU A 102 -8.40 5.86 1.09
N LYS A 103 -7.55 6.02 2.10
CA LYS A 103 -7.83 5.56 3.46
C LYS A 103 -9.10 6.20 4.03
N GLU A 104 -9.28 7.50 3.81
CA GLU A 104 -10.48 8.22 4.23
C GLU A 104 -11.73 7.71 3.49
N ARG A 105 -11.62 7.43 2.19
CA ARG A 105 -12.73 6.83 1.43
C ARG A 105 -13.08 5.44 1.97
N GLN A 106 -12.10 4.63 2.29
CA GLN A 106 -12.31 3.29 2.85
C GLN A 106 -13.01 3.36 4.21
N LYS A 107 -12.61 4.28 5.07
CA LYS A 107 -13.25 4.48 6.37
C LYS A 107 -14.72 4.88 6.21
N ARG A 108 -15.03 5.77 5.27
CA ARG A 108 -16.40 6.20 5.00
C ARG A 108 -17.26 5.05 4.46
N ALA A 109 -16.71 4.26 3.56
CA ALA A 109 -17.40 3.09 3.00
C ALA A 109 -17.65 2.00 4.05
N ALA A 110 -16.79 1.89 5.06
CA ALA A 110 -16.91 0.90 6.13
C ALA A 110 -17.88 1.32 7.25
N ARG A 111 -18.31 2.60 7.27
CA ARG A 111 -19.25 3.06 8.28
C ARG A 111 -20.62 2.39 8.07
N PRO A 112 -21.23 1.82 9.14
CA PRO A 112 -22.54 1.24 9.01
C PRO A 112 -23.58 2.31 8.66
N SER A 113 -24.48 1.98 7.75
CA SER A 113 -25.65 2.79 7.48
C SER A 113 -26.61 2.70 8.65
N VAL A 114 -27.03 3.81 9.16
CA VAL A 114 -28.00 3.86 10.27
C VAL A 114 -29.40 4.04 9.72
#